data_6aa476ae3c50cad1cc82a97c71994a71
#
_entry.id   6aa476ae3c50cad1cc82a97c71994a71
#
_cell.length_a   1.000
_cell.length_b   1.000
_cell.length_c   1.000
_cell.angle_alpha   90.00
_cell.angle_beta   90.00
_cell.angle_gamma   90.00
#
_symmetry.space_group_name_H-M   'P 1'
#
loop_
_entity.id
_entity.type
_entity.pdbx_description
1 polymer ?
#
loop_
_entity_poly.entity_id
_entity_poly.type
_entity_poly.pdbx_seq_one_letter_code
_entity_poly.pdbx_strand_id
1 'polypeptide(L)'
;MANYISSIPQDALNSLCGEIDKYNKINPAYFDRFQVKRGLRNSDGTGVMAGLTKICSVQGYYVEDGERVPIDGRLIYRGIDVREIVSGCEQEGRFGFEEVAWLLLFGTLPSRRRLEIFKSVLAESRELPNEFIEDMIMKAPSHNIMNKLSRSVLALYSYDENPDDISIENVLRQSIQLLAQIPMIMSYAYQVKRRNFYHESMYLHPVDKTLSTAESVLYSIRADKKFTPEEAHMLDICLMLHAEHGGGNNSTFATRVLTSSGTDTYSAIAAGIGSLKGPKRGGANIKVAEMVEYIKQGVEDITDADQVADFLKKILKKEAGDGSGLIYGMGHAVYTLSDPRAVILKSHARKFSENTEFEDEFKLLELIETLTPQILAELRGDKKVMCANVDLYSGLVYKLLGIPEDLFTPLFTVARVAGWSAHRMEELMTGGRIIRPAYKSVCAQRNYVKLDERLDNYPGELRYIPSDEHA
;
A
#
# COMPACT_ATOMS: atom_id res chain seq x y z
N MET A 1 -10.74 21.47 18.47
CA MET A 1 -10.65 20.05 18.87
C MET A 1 -9.99 20.00 20.24
N ALA A 2 -10.62 19.34 21.24
CA ALA A 2 -9.94 19.09 22.49
C ALA A 2 -8.70 18.26 22.21
N ASN A 3 -7.53 18.77 22.52
CA ASN A 3 -6.30 17.99 22.48
C ASN A 3 -6.44 16.86 23.50
N TYR A 4 -6.62 15.62 23.01
CA TYR A 4 -6.50 14.44 23.86
C TYR A 4 -5.00 14.31 24.19
N ILE A 5 -4.57 15.03 25.23
CA ILE A 5 -3.21 14.94 25.74
C ILE A 5 -3.15 13.63 26.53
N SER A 6 -2.16 12.80 26.24
CA SER A 6 -1.86 11.62 27.04
C SER A 6 -1.76 12.02 28.51
N SER A 7 -2.53 11.36 29.37
CA SER A 7 -2.54 11.60 30.81
C SER A 7 -1.29 11.06 31.53
N ILE A 8 -0.35 10.44 30.80
CA ILE A 8 0.88 9.89 31.36
C ILE A 8 1.92 10.99 31.43
N PRO A 9 2.40 11.38 32.63
CA PRO A 9 3.50 12.33 32.78
C PRO A 9 4.76 11.86 32.04
N GLN A 10 5.49 12.79 31.44
CA GLN A 10 6.65 12.47 30.59
C GLN A 10 7.75 11.74 31.37
N ASP A 11 7.98 12.10 32.64
CA ASP A 11 8.99 11.50 33.53
C ASP A 11 8.64 10.03 33.84
N ALA A 12 7.36 9.74 34.10
CA ALA A 12 6.89 8.38 34.28
C ALA A 12 7.04 7.55 33.00
N LEU A 13 6.70 8.13 31.85
CA LEU A 13 6.90 7.48 30.55
C LEU A 13 8.38 7.17 30.30
N ASN A 14 9.28 8.11 30.53
CA ASN A 14 10.71 7.93 30.36
C ASN A 14 11.26 6.82 31.26
N SER A 15 10.81 6.77 32.52
CA SER A 15 11.19 5.72 33.47
C SER A 15 10.72 4.34 33.00
N LEU A 16 9.46 4.22 32.56
CA LEU A 16 8.90 2.97 32.04
C LEU A 16 9.60 2.53 30.76
N CYS A 17 9.98 3.45 29.87
CA CYS A 17 10.76 3.16 28.66
C CYS A 17 12.13 2.56 28.99
N GLY A 18 12.79 3.02 30.08
CA GLY A 18 14.06 2.46 30.53
C GLY A 18 13.98 0.98 30.88
N GLU A 19 12.83 0.50 31.41
CA GLU A 19 12.63 -0.92 31.68
C GLU A 19 12.42 -1.76 30.42
N ILE A 20 11.74 -1.20 29.41
CA ILE A 20 11.55 -1.88 28.12
C ILE A 20 12.91 -2.19 27.49
N ASP A 21 13.81 -1.23 27.45
CA ASP A 21 15.13 -1.38 26.84
C ASP A 21 16.02 -2.44 27.52
N LYS A 22 15.83 -2.64 28.81
CA LYS A 22 16.63 -3.52 29.63
C LYS A 22 16.37 -5.02 29.36
N TYR A 23 15.09 -5.39 29.13
CA TYR A 23 14.69 -6.79 29.13
C TYR A 23 14.06 -7.27 27.82
N ASN A 24 13.70 -6.40 26.89
CA ASN A 24 12.88 -6.76 25.73
C ASN A 24 13.67 -6.95 24.43
N LYS A 25 14.97 -6.67 24.42
CA LYS A 25 15.81 -6.83 23.22
C LYS A 25 16.18 -8.30 23.00
N ILE A 26 15.80 -8.84 21.85
CA ILE A 26 16.23 -10.17 21.43
C ILE A 26 17.63 -10.06 20.81
N ASN A 27 18.58 -10.88 21.27
CA ASN A 27 19.92 -10.93 20.70
C ASN A 27 19.82 -11.35 19.22
N PRO A 28 20.32 -10.52 18.27
CA PRO A 28 20.28 -10.84 16.84
C PRO A 28 20.87 -12.22 16.47
N ALA A 29 21.90 -12.68 17.19
CA ALA A 29 22.51 -13.99 16.95
C ALA A 29 21.56 -15.19 17.15
N TYR A 30 20.46 -15.01 17.88
CA TYR A 30 19.45 -16.07 18.03
C TYR A 30 18.69 -16.35 16.74
N PHE A 31 18.53 -15.37 15.85
CA PHE A 31 17.87 -15.59 14.56
C PHE A 31 18.65 -16.59 13.71
N ASP A 32 19.97 -16.46 13.66
CA ASP A 32 20.85 -17.39 12.94
C ASP A 32 20.94 -18.74 13.65
N ARG A 33 21.12 -18.73 14.99
CA ARG A 33 21.18 -19.94 15.79
C ARG A 33 19.94 -20.84 15.63
N PHE A 34 18.76 -20.24 15.58
CA PHE A 34 17.48 -20.96 15.44
C PHE A 34 16.99 -21.02 14.01
N GLN A 35 17.78 -20.59 13.03
CA GLN A 35 17.45 -20.58 11.59
C GLN A 35 16.10 -19.92 11.29
N VAL A 36 15.81 -18.81 11.98
CA VAL A 36 14.55 -18.08 11.82
C VAL A 36 14.50 -17.39 10.46
N LYS A 37 13.45 -17.66 9.70
CA LYS A 37 13.19 -17.03 8.39
C LYS A 37 12.61 -15.64 8.58
N ARG A 38 13.46 -14.65 8.89
CA ARG A 38 13.03 -13.26 9.16
C ARG A 38 12.28 -12.69 7.95
N GLY A 39 11.10 -12.12 8.21
CA GLY A 39 10.22 -11.61 7.14
C GLY A 39 9.73 -12.70 6.18
N LEU A 40 9.71 -13.97 6.61
CA LEU A 40 9.37 -15.13 5.78
C LEU A 40 10.23 -15.21 4.51
N ARG A 41 11.56 -14.95 4.67
CA ARG A 41 12.56 -15.07 3.59
C ARG A 41 13.59 -16.11 3.92
N ASN A 42 13.98 -16.91 2.93
CA ASN A 42 15.11 -17.80 2.96
C ASN A 42 16.42 -17.01 2.90
N SER A 43 17.55 -17.64 3.23
CA SER A 43 18.88 -17.01 3.18
C SER A 43 19.29 -16.54 1.78
N ASP A 44 18.83 -17.24 0.75
CA ASP A 44 19.01 -16.86 -0.66
C ASP A 44 18.09 -15.70 -1.08
N GLY A 45 17.20 -15.21 -0.16
CA GLY A 45 16.24 -14.15 -0.37
C GLY A 45 14.95 -14.59 -1.10
N THR A 46 14.73 -15.91 -1.37
CA THR A 46 13.42 -16.41 -1.84
C THR A 46 12.37 -16.31 -0.74
N GLY A 47 11.09 -16.19 -1.10
CA GLY A 47 10.00 -16.26 -0.14
C GLY A 47 9.80 -17.67 0.41
N VAL A 48 9.47 -17.77 1.70
CA VAL A 48 8.97 -19.03 2.25
C VAL A 48 7.61 -19.34 1.60
N MET A 49 7.43 -20.60 1.16
CA MET A 49 6.15 -21.05 0.60
C MET A 49 5.11 -21.11 1.72
N ALA A 50 4.23 -20.11 1.78
CA ALA A 50 3.20 -19.98 2.82
C ALA A 50 1.82 -20.51 2.38
N GLY A 51 1.57 -20.65 1.07
CA GLY A 51 0.29 -21.11 0.54
C GLY A 51 0.29 -21.21 -0.97
N LEU A 52 -0.85 -21.59 -1.52
CA LEU A 52 -1.11 -21.69 -2.95
C LEU A 52 -2.18 -20.65 -3.36
N THR A 53 -2.10 -20.16 -4.59
CA THR A 53 -3.09 -19.24 -5.14
C THR A 53 -3.27 -19.45 -6.64
N LYS A 54 -4.50 -19.27 -7.12
CA LYS A 54 -4.84 -19.17 -8.55
C LYS A 54 -5.05 -17.73 -9.01
N ILE A 55 -4.88 -16.74 -8.13
CA ILE A 55 -5.27 -15.35 -8.40
C ILE A 55 -4.17 -14.63 -9.15
N CYS A 56 -2.92 -14.73 -8.68
CA CYS A 56 -1.84 -13.95 -9.24
C CYS A 56 -0.50 -14.69 -9.17
N SER A 57 0.31 -14.51 -10.21
CA SER A 57 1.72 -14.91 -10.24
C SER A 57 2.60 -13.68 -10.49
N VAL A 58 3.65 -13.55 -9.67
CA VAL A 58 4.65 -12.49 -9.76
C VAL A 58 5.99 -13.15 -10.03
N GLN A 59 6.55 -12.96 -11.22
CA GLN A 59 7.74 -13.64 -11.69
C GLN A 59 8.84 -12.62 -12.05
N GLY A 60 10.05 -12.81 -11.57
CA GLY A 60 11.23 -12.00 -11.88
C GLY A 60 12.50 -12.82 -11.99
N TYR A 61 12.38 -14.13 -11.76
CA TYR A 61 13.46 -15.12 -11.88
C TYR A 61 12.84 -16.53 -11.99
N TYR A 62 13.62 -17.46 -12.50
CA TYR A 62 13.39 -18.90 -12.30
C TYR A 62 14.58 -19.49 -11.54
N VAL A 63 14.43 -20.73 -11.08
CA VAL A 63 15.50 -21.46 -10.38
C VAL A 63 16.01 -22.55 -11.29
N GLU A 64 17.29 -22.54 -11.60
CA GLU A 64 18.00 -23.54 -12.38
C GLU A 64 19.21 -24.00 -11.58
N ASP A 65 19.35 -25.30 -11.37
CA ASP A 65 20.43 -25.91 -10.56
C ASP A 65 20.61 -25.31 -9.15
N GLY A 66 19.52 -24.83 -8.55
CA GLY A 66 19.53 -24.18 -7.24
C GLY A 66 19.90 -22.70 -7.23
N GLU A 67 20.26 -22.15 -8.38
CA GLU A 67 20.58 -20.74 -8.56
C GLU A 67 19.41 -19.96 -9.18
N ARG A 68 19.34 -18.67 -8.86
CA ARG A 68 18.33 -17.77 -9.44
C ARG A 68 18.83 -17.21 -10.75
N VAL A 69 18.08 -17.47 -11.81
CA VAL A 69 18.29 -16.86 -13.13
C VAL A 69 17.28 -15.72 -13.28
N PRO A 70 17.72 -14.45 -13.34
CA PRO A 70 16.85 -13.31 -13.55
C PRO A 70 16.14 -13.35 -14.91
N ILE A 71 14.88 -12.96 -14.93
CA ILE A 71 14.10 -12.77 -16.15
C ILE A 71 13.40 -11.42 -16.13
N ASP A 72 12.92 -10.97 -17.28
CA ASP A 72 11.99 -9.85 -17.33
C ASP A 72 10.78 -10.10 -16.45
N GLY A 73 10.44 -9.11 -15.67
CA GLY A 73 9.34 -9.22 -14.72
C GLY A 73 8.02 -9.50 -15.42
N ARG A 74 7.23 -10.40 -14.85
CA ARG A 74 5.88 -10.71 -15.30
C ARG A 74 4.90 -10.60 -14.12
N LEU A 75 3.78 -9.96 -14.38
CA LEU A 75 2.64 -9.89 -13.48
C LEU A 75 1.44 -10.52 -14.19
N ILE A 76 0.96 -11.61 -13.63
CA ILE A 76 -0.02 -12.47 -14.29
C ILE A 76 -1.28 -12.53 -13.40
N TYR A 77 -2.39 -12.04 -13.88
CA TYR A 77 -3.70 -12.10 -13.22
C TYR A 77 -4.51 -13.26 -13.76
N ARG A 78 -4.82 -14.27 -12.93
CA ARG A 78 -5.59 -15.45 -13.34
C ARG A 78 -5.10 -16.11 -14.65
N GLY A 79 -3.78 -16.10 -14.85
CA GLY A 79 -3.15 -16.71 -16.02
C GLY A 79 -2.93 -15.77 -17.22
N ILE A 80 -3.36 -14.51 -17.16
CA ILE A 80 -3.21 -13.52 -18.23
C ILE A 80 -2.18 -12.47 -17.81
N ASP A 81 -1.20 -12.18 -18.67
CA ASP A 81 -0.18 -11.15 -18.41
C ASP A 81 -0.84 -9.77 -18.39
N VAL A 82 -0.54 -8.95 -17.37
CA VAL A 82 -1.13 -7.62 -17.21
C VAL A 82 -0.86 -6.72 -18.42
N ARG A 83 0.27 -6.90 -19.13
CA ARG A 83 0.59 -6.16 -20.36
C ARG A 83 -0.42 -6.43 -21.46
N GLU A 84 -0.86 -7.69 -21.59
CA GLU A 84 -1.88 -8.08 -22.58
C GLU A 84 -3.25 -7.47 -22.24
N ILE A 85 -3.59 -7.43 -20.94
CA ILE A 85 -4.87 -6.84 -20.49
C ILE A 85 -4.87 -5.33 -20.77
N VAL A 86 -3.81 -4.62 -20.37
CA VAL A 86 -3.70 -3.16 -20.60
C VAL A 86 -3.73 -2.85 -22.09
N SER A 87 -2.88 -3.52 -22.88
CA SER A 87 -2.83 -3.31 -24.35
C SER A 87 -4.15 -3.62 -25.02
N GLY A 88 -4.86 -4.67 -24.59
CA GLY A 88 -6.18 -5.02 -25.14
C GLY A 88 -7.22 -3.94 -24.87
N CYS A 89 -7.27 -3.42 -23.64
CA CYS A 89 -8.18 -2.32 -23.29
C CYS A 89 -7.87 -1.03 -24.06
N GLU A 90 -6.59 -0.70 -24.23
CA GLU A 90 -6.16 0.48 -25.00
C GLU A 90 -6.54 0.36 -26.49
N GLN A 91 -6.31 -0.80 -27.10
CA GLN A 91 -6.66 -1.04 -28.50
C GLN A 91 -8.17 -0.96 -28.74
N GLU A 92 -8.96 -1.34 -27.76
CA GLU A 92 -10.42 -1.24 -27.80
C GLU A 92 -10.96 0.14 -27.35
N GLY A 93 -10.11 1.03 -26.87
CA GLY A 93 -10.48 2.37 -26.40
C GLY A 93 -11.45 2.35 -25.22
N ARG A 94 -11.28 1.41 -24.29
CA ARG A 94 -12.19 1.22 -23.15
C ARG A 94 -11.45 1.16 -21.81
N PHE A 95 -12.16 1.45 -20.73
CA PHE A 95 -11.68 1.26 -19.36
C PHE A 95 -11.55 -0.22 -19.01
N GLY A 96 -10.49 -0.59 -18.30
CA GLY A 96 -10.12 -1.97 -18.00
C GLY A 96 -10.18 -2.34 -16.52
N PHE A 97 -10.27 -1.38 -15.60
CA PHE A 97 -10.21 -1.71 -14.17
C PHE A 97 -11.35 -2.62 -13.71
N GLU A 98 -12.59 -2.36 -14.15
CA GLU A 98 -13.74 -3.20 -13.81
C GLU A 98 -13.60 -4.61 -14.39
N GLU A 99 -12.99 -4.77 -15.57
CA GLU A 99 -12.68 -6.08 -16.14
C GLU A 99 -11.60 -6.81 -15.33
N VAL A 100 -10.56 -6.10 -14.90
CA VAL A 100 -9.53 -6.67 -13.99
C VAL A 100 -10.15 -7.09 -12.67
N ALA A 101 -11.01 -6.26 -12.08
CA ALA A 101 -11.73 -6.61 -10.85
C ALA A 101 -12.58 -7.87 -11.04
N TRP A 102 -13.33 -7.95 -12.16
CA TRP A 102 -14.06 -9.15 -12.52
C TRP A 102 -13.13 -10.37 -12.65
N LEU A 103 -12.05 -10.24 -13.42
CA LEU A 103 -11.10 -11.33 -13.64
C LEU A 103 -10.55 -11.89 -12.33
N LEU A 104 -10.15 -11.01 -11.42
CA LEU A 104 -9.62 -11.40 -10.11
C LEU A 104 -10.67 -12.12 -9.26
N LEU A 105 -11.89 -11.60 -9.20
CA LEU A 105 -12.99 -12.15 -8.40
C LEU A 105 -13.51 -13.48 -8.95
N PHE A 106 -13.74 -13.56 -10.26
CA PHE A 106 -14.45 -14.69 -10.89
C PHE A 106 -13.53 -15.68 -11.62
N GLY A 107 -12.28 -15.33 -11.87
CA GLY A 107 -11.27 -16.25 -12.41
C GLY A 107 -11.20 -16.35 -13.94
N THR A 108 -12.10 -15.70 -14.67
CA THR A 108 -12.15 -15.68 -16.15
C THR A 108 -12.56 -14.30 -16.64
N LEU A 109 -12.17 -13.94 -17.87
CA LEU A 109 -12.64 -12.70 -18.49
C LEU A 109 -14.16 -12.71 -18.69
N PRO A 110 -14.84 -11.57 -18.48
CA PRO A 110 -16.28 -11.46 -18.69
C PRO A 110 -16.61 -11.38 -20.19
N SER A 111 -17.78 -11.89 -20.58
CA SER A 111 -18.37 -11.44 -21.84
C SER A 111 -18.79 -9.97 -21.74
N ARG A 112 -18.97 -9.28 -22.88
CA ARG A 112 -19.44 -7.88 -22.91
C ARG A 112 -20.68 -7.67 -22.03
N ARG A 113 -21.68 -8.54 -22.17
CA ARG A 113 -22.91 -8.48 -21.37
C ARG A 113 -22.65 -8.61 -19.87
N ARG A 114 -21.76 -9.53 -19.47
CA ARG A 114 -21.41 -9.73 -18.04
C ARG A 114 -20.67 -8.55 -17.47
N LEU A 115 -19.76 -7.95 -18.25
CA LEU A 115 -19.02 -6.76 -17.85
C LEU A 115 -19.96 -5.57 -17.64
N GLU A 116 -20.91 -5.34 -18.55
CA GLU A 116 -21.89 -4.25 -18.40
C GLU A 116 -22.80 -4.45 -17.18
N ILE A 117 -23.24 -5.69 -16.90
CA ILE A 117 -23.99 -5.99 -15.67
C ILE A 117 -23.14 -5.67 -14.43
N PHE A 118 -21.87 -6.09 -14.42
CA PHE A 118 -20.98 -5.86 -13.28
C PHE A 118 -20.72 -4.36 -13.06
N LYS A 119 -20.47 -3.59 -14.11
CA LYS A 119 -20.36 -2.13 -14.05
C LYS A 119 -21.61 -1.48 -13.45
N SER A 120 -22.80 -1.92 -13.88
CA SER A 120 -24.07 -1.42 -13.34
C SER A 120 -24.20 -1.73 -11.84
N VAL A 121 -23.85 -2.95 -11.43
CA VAL A 121 -23.87 -3.34 -10.00
C VAL A 121 -22.91 -2.49 -9.18
N LEU A 122 -21.70 -2.26 -9.68
CA LEU A 122 -20.73 -1.38 -9.00
C LEU A 122 -21.26 0.05 -8.90
N ALA A 123 -21.82 0.59 -9.98
CA ALA A 123 -22.36 1.94 -10.02
C ALA A 123 -23.49 2.13 -9.00
N GLU A 124 -24.42 1.17 -8.91
CA GLU A 124 -25.50 1.18 -7.93
C GLU A 124 -24.99 1.05 -6.49
N SER A 125 -23.87 0.35 -6.28
CA SER A 125 -23.30 0.10 -4.96
C SER A 125 -22.41 1.25 -4.45
N ARG A 126 -22.19 2.34 -5.21
CA ARG A 126 -21.32 3.45 -4.81
C ARG A 126 -21.87 4.32 -3.70
N GLU A 127 -23.18 4.38 -3.56
CA GLU A 127 -23.81 5.19 -2.53
C GLU A 127 -23.44 4.66 -1.14
N LEU A 128 -23.06 5.58 -0.25
CA LEU A 128 -22.79 5.25 1.15
C LEU A 128 -24.10 5.19 1.94
N PRO A 129 -24.14 4.47 3.06
CA PRO A 129 -25.32 4.48 3.93
C PRO A 129 -25.72 5.89 4.33
N ASN A 130 -27.02 6.09 4.64
CA ASN A 130 -27.54 7.37 5.09
C ASN A 130 -26.75 7.87 6.31
N GLU A 131 -26.46 9.19 6.34
CA GLU A 131 -25.73 9.87 7.40
C GLU A 131 -24.27 9.38 7.60
N PHE A 132 -23.78 8.41 6.80
CA PHE A 132 -22.44 7.87 6.96
C PHE A 132 -21.35 8.94 6.74
N ILE A 133 -21.55 9.84 5.78
CA ILE A 133 -20.59 10.92 5.48
C ILE A 133 -20.49 11.86 6.69
N GLU A 134 -21.62 12.27 7.25
CA GLU A 134 -21.70 13.17 8.39
C GLU A 134 -21.11 12.52 9.64
N ASP A 135 -21.57 11.33 9.98
CA ASP A 135 -21.25 10.68 11.24
C ASP A 135 -19.85 10.04 11.25
N MET A 136 -19.48 9.37 10.16
CA MET A 136 -18.22 8.61 10.12
C MET A 136 -17.07 9.38 9.49
N ILE A 137 -17.32 10.27 8.50
CA ILE A 137 -16.27 10.98 7.80
C ILE A 137 -16.06 12.38 8.36
N MET A 138 -17.13 13.18 8.51
CA MET A 138 -17.03 14.59 8.90
C MET A 138 -16.79 14.81 10.40
N LYS A 139 -17.48 14.06 11.30
CA LYS A 139 -17.37 14.27 12.76
C LYS A 139 -16.00 13.97 13.33
N ALA A 140 -15.23 13.06 12.74
CA ALA A 140 -13.89 12.71 13.20
C ALA A 140 -12.88 12.77 12.04
N PRO A 141 -12.55 13.97 11.53
CA PRO A 141 -11.60 14.14 10.44
C PRO A 141 -10.23 13.58 10.82
N SER A 142 -9.42 13.21 9.82
CA SER A 142 -8.09 12.66 10.01
C SER A 142 -7.07 13.36 9.12
N HIS A 143 -5.89 13.64 9.66
CA HIS A 143 -4.75 14.06 8.85
C HIS A 143 -4.31 12.99 7.84
N ASN A 144 -4.57 11.72 8.17
CA ASN A 144 -4.15 10.58 7.35
C ASN A 144 -5.37 9.88 6.73
N ILE A 145 -5.47 9.94 5.39
CA ILE A 145 -6.60 9.36 4.65
C ILE A 145 -6.65 7.83 4.80
N MET A 146 -5.50 7.15 4.83
CA MET A 146 -5.47 5.70 5.05
C MET A 146 -6.05 5.28 6.40
N ASN A 147 -5.78 6.07 7.46
CA ASN A 147 -6.41 5.85 8.76
C ASN A 147 -7.93 6.06 8.69
N LYS A 148 -8.38 7.09 7.97
CA LYS A 148 -9.81 7.34 7.79
C LYS A 148 -10.47 6.22 6.99
N LEU A 149 -9.84 5.73 5.91
CA LEU A 149 -10.33 4.58 5.14
C LEU A 149 -10.51 3.33 6.03
N SER A 150 -9.49 2.97 6.82
CA SER A 150 -9.56 1.80 7.69
C SER A 150 -10.71 1.90 8.70
N ARG A 151 -10.87 3.08 9.37
CA ARG A 151 -11.97 3.32 10.30
C ARG A 151 -13.34 3.29 9.63
N SER A 152 -13.44 3.85 8.43
CA SER A 152 -14.69 3.89 7.68
C SER A 152 -15.10 2.50 7.21
N VAL A 153 -14.14 1.67 6.75
CA VAL A 153 -14.42 0.28 6.38
C VAL A 153 -14.91 -0.51 7.58
N LEU A 154 -14.27 -0.37 8.75
CA LEU A 154 -14.76 -1.02 9.99
C LEU A 154 -16.15 -0.51 10.40
N ALA A 155 -16.44 0.78 10.20
CA ALA A 155 -17.76 1.33 10.54
C ALA A 155 -18.88 0.78 9.66
N LEU A 156 -18.60 0.43 8.38
CA LEU A 156 -19.57 -0.17 7.47
C LEU A 156 -20.15 -1.48 8.01
N TYR A 157 -19.41 -2.20 8.86
CA TYR A 157 -19.90 -3.38 9.57
C TYR A 157 -21.25 -3.12 10.27
N SER A 158 -21.41 -1.95 10.91
CA SER A 158 -22.64 -1.60 11.65
C SER A 158 -23.83 -1.25 10.77
N TYR A 159 -23.62 -1.11 9.45
CA TYR A 159 -24.67 -0.84 8.47
C TYR A 159 -25.01 -2.06 7.61
N ASP A 160 -24.35 -3.20 7.85
CA ASP A 160 -24.63 -4.47 7.20
C ASP A 160 -25.57 -5.32 8.08
N GLU A 161 -26.63 -5.87 7.51
CA GLU A 161 -27.57 -6.73 8.23
C GLU A 161 -26.97 -8.11 8.57
N ASN A 162 -25.99 -8.57 7.80
CA ASN A 162 -25.34 -9.87 7.95
C ASN A 162 -23.81 -9.76 7.91
N PRO A 163 -23.20 -8.96 8.81
CA PRO A 163 -21.78 -8.63 8.70
C PRO A 163 -20.87 -9.85 8.94
N ASP A 164 -21.26 -10.79 9.80
CA ASP A 164 -20.47 -11.97 10.21
C ASP A 164 -20.72 -13.21 9.34
N ASP A 165 -21.66 -13.14 8.39
CA ASP A 165 -21.88 -14.25 7.46
C ASP A 165 -20.73 -14.36 6.47
N ILE A 166 -19.94 -15.45 6.60
CA ILE A 166 -18.80 -15.77 5.76
C ILE A 166 -19.13 -16.70 4.58
N SER A 167 -20.42 -16.89 4.27
CA SER A 167 -20.80 -17.55 3.02
C SER A 167 -20.21 -16.83 1.82
N ILE A 168 -19.84 -17.57 0.79
CA ILE A 168 -19.21 -16.97 -0.40
C ILE A 168 -20.12 -15.94 -1.07
N GLU A 169 -21.44 -16.19 -1.06
CA GLU A 169 -22.44 -15.25 -1.56
C GLU A 169 -22.38 -13.91 -0.81
N ASN A 170 -22.39 -13.94 0.52
CA ASN A 170 -22.35 -12.73 1.33
C ASN A 170 -21.00 -12.02 1.24
N VAL A 171 -19.90 -12.76 1.28
CA VAL A 171 -18.54 -12.19 1.12
C VAL A 171 -18.38 -11.54 -0.26
N LEU A 172 -18.94 -12.12 -1.32
CA LEU A 172 -18.94 -11.51 -2.64
C LEU A 172 -19.76 -10.20 -2.65
N ARG A 173 -20.96 -10.20 -2.07
CA ARG A 173 -21.79 -8.99 -1.91
C ARG A 173 -21.02 -7.88 -1.20
N GLN A 174 -20.45 -8.18 -0.03
CA GLN A 174 -19.65 -7.23 0.76
C GLN A 174 -18.42 -6.74 -0.03
N SER A 175 -17.75 -7.62 -0.76
CA SER A 175 -16.59 -7.28 -1.59
C SER A 175 -16.93 -6.32 -2.73
N ILE A 176 -18.07 -6.53 -3.40
CA ILE A 176 -18.56 -5.63 -4.47
C ILE A 176 -18.92 -4.26 -3.88
N GLN A 177 -19.60 -4.23 -2.73
CA GLN A 177 -19.91 -2.98 -2.03
C GLN A 177 -18.65 -2.22 -1.65
N LEU A 178 -17.66 -2.87 -1.05
CA LEU A 178 -16.39 -2.24 -0.69
C LEU A 178 -15.60 -1.75 -1.90
N LEU A 179 -15.59 -2.51 -3.00
CA LEU A 179 -14.96 -2.12 -4.26
C LEU A 179 -15.58 -0.82 -4.81
N ALA A 180 -16.89 -0.66 -4.69
CA ALA A 180 -17.62 0.52 -5.13
C ALA A 180 -17.51 1.71 -4.16
N GLN A 181 -17.51 1.47 -2.84
CA GLN A 181 -17.60 2.50 -1.81
C GLN A 181 -16.25 3.08 -1.37
N ILE A 182 -15.17 2.29 -1.39
CA ILE A 182 -13.83 2.77 -0.99
C ILE A 182 -13.37 3.99 -1.79
N PRO A 183 -13.54 4.09 -3.13
CA PRO A 183 -13.24 5.31 -3.88
C PRO A 183 -13.99 6.53 -3.38
N MET A 184 -15.26 6.38 -3.02
CA MET A 184 -16.09 7.48 -2.52
C MET A 184 -15.68 7.90 -1.11
N ILE A 185 -15.43 6.93 -0.22
CA ILE A 185 -14.91 7.21 1.14
C ILE A 185 -13.58 7.95 1.06
N MET A 186 -12.67 7.52 0.18
CA MET A 186 -11.40 8.18 -0.07
C MET A 186 -11.59 9.64 -0.48
N SER A 187 -12.42 9.88 -1.47
CA SER A 187 -12.67 11.22 -2.02
C SER A 187 -13.31 12.13 -0.98
N TYR A 188 -14.33 11.68 -0.27
CA TYR A 188 -14.98 12.47 0.78
C TYR A 188 -14.06 12.71 1.98
N ALA A 189 -13.26 11.72 2.37
CA ALA A 189 -12.26 11.89 3.43
C ALA A 189 -11.22 12.96 3.06
N TYR A 190 -10.80 13.01 1.80
CA TYR A 190 -9.90 14.04 1.30
C TYR A 190 -10.57 15.43 1.34
N GLN A 191 -11.81 15.56 0.86
CA GLN A 191 -12.54 16.83 0.90
C GLN A 191 -12.72 17.35 2.35
N VAL A 192 -13.01 16.45 3.28
CA VAL A 192 -13.10 16.78 4.72
C VAL A 192 -11.72 17.18 5.27
N LYS A 193 -10.65 16.53 4.83
CA LYS A 193 -9.28 16.93 5.18
C LYS A 193 -8.96 18.35 4.69
N ARG A 194 -9.29 18.69 3.43
CA ARG A 194 -9.11 20.03 2.88
C ARG A 194 -9.74 21.10 3.77
N ARG A 195 -10.99 20.90 4.16
CA ARG A 195 -11.71 21.86 5.02
C ARG A 195 -11.06 22.00 6.40
N ASN A 196 -10.74 20.88 7.05
CA ASN A 196 -10.37 20.91 8.46
C ASN A 196 -8.90 21.22 8.71
N PHE A 197 -8.00 20.91 7.77
CA PHE A 197 -6.55 21.00 7.98
C PHE A 197 -5.85 21.95 6.99
N TYR A 198 -6.41 22.15 5.79
CA TYR A 198 -5.87 23.08 4.81
C TYR A 198 -6.66 24.39 4.74
N HIS A 199 -7.80 24.46 5.45
CA HIS A 199 -8.69 25.63 5.47
C HIS A 199 -9.21 26.02 4.08
N GLU A 200 -9.43 25.03 3.24
CA GLU A 200 -9.94 25.15 1.89
C GLU A 200 -11.42 24.74 1.80
N SER A 201 -12.08 25.09 0.71
CA SER A 201 -13.46 24.67 0.45
C SER A 201 -13.56 23.14 0.29
N MET A 202 -14.62 22.58 0.83
CA MET A 202 -14.98 21.17 0.70
C MET A 202 -16.08 21.02 -0.35
N TYR A 203 -15.89 20.10 -1.28
CA TYR A 203 -16.85 19.78 -2.33
C TYR A 203 -17.30 18.32 -2.21
N LEU A 204 -18.54 18.11 -1.81
CA LEU A 204 -19.16 16.78 -1.74
C LEU A 204 -20.09 16.62 -2.95
N HIS A 205 -19.56 16.00 -4.00
CA HIS A 205 -20.33 15.77 -5.19
C HIS A 205 -21.22 14.53 -5.04
N PRO A 206 -22.47 14.54 -5.55
CA PRO A 206 -23.31 13.36 -5.59
C PRO A 206 -22.69 12.30 -6.49
N VAL A 207 -23.01 11.05 -6.23
CA VAL A 207 -22.56 9.91 -7.05
C VAL A 207 -23.17 10.04 -8.46
N ASP A 208 -22.31 9.94 -9.46
CA ASP A 208 -22.73 9.77 -10.86
C ASP A 208 -22.55 8.30 -11.25
N LYS A 209 -23.66 7.63 -11.50
CA LYS A 209 -23.71 6.18 -11.82
C LYS A 209 -23.27 5.87 -13.25
N THR A 210 -23.08 6.88 -14.10
CA THR A 210 -22.65 6.69 -15.49
C THR A 210 -21.14 6.55 -15.63
N LEU A 211 -20.39 6.97 -14.60
CA LEU A 211 -18.93 7.02 -14.62
C LEU A 211 -18.30 5.67 -14.25
N SER A 212 -17.16 5.37 -14.85
CA SER A 212 -16.25 4.29 -14.41
C SER A 212 -15.64 4.60 -13.02
N THR A 213 -14.93 3.68 -12.43
CA THR A 213 -14.25 3.90 -11.15
C THR A 213 -13.20 5.01 -11.25
N ALA A 214 -12.38 5.02 -12.32
CA ALA A 214 -11.37 6.04 -12.55
C ALA A 214 -12.00 7.43 -12.73
N GLU A 215 -13.04 7.53 -13.57
CA GLU A 215 -13.78 8.78 -13.77
C GLU A 215 -14.42 9.27 -12.48
N SER A 216 -15.04 8.38 -11.69
CA SER A 216 -15.66 8.72 -10.41
C SER A 216 -14.67 9.29 -9.40
N VAL A 217 -13.43 8.80 -9.38
CA VAL A 217 -12.37 9.35 -8.53
C VAL A 217 -12.04 10.78 -8.96
N LEU A 218 -11.72 11.02 -10.25
CA LEU A 218 -11.39 12.35 -10.75
C LEU A 218 -12.53 13.34 -10.54
N TYR A 219 -13.76 12.91 -10.85
CA TYR A 219 -14.98 13.69 -10.63
C TYR A 219 -15.15 14.12 -9.16
N SER A 220 -14.90 13.21 -8.22
CA SER A 220 -15.19 13.43 -6.80
C SER A 220 -14.10 14.23 -6.07
N ILE A 221 -12.84 14.17 -6.53
CA ILE A 221 -11.74 14.90 -5.89
C ILE A 221 -11.60 16.33 -6.41
N ARG A 222 -12.06 16.63 -7.63
CA ARG A 222 -11.94 17.93 -8.29
C ARG A 222 -13.13 18.83 -7.98
N ALA A 223 -12.86 20.10 -7.69
CA ALA A 223 -13.90 21.08 -7.35
C ALA A 223 -14.90 21.29 -8.50
N ASP A 224 -14.42 21.34 -9.74
CA ASP A 224 -15.17 21.61 -10.96
C ASP A 224 -15.72 20.35 -11.65
N LYS A 225 -15.45 19.15 -11.10
CA LYS A 225 -15.84 17.84 -11.64
C LYS A 225 -15.23 17.47 -13.00
N LYS A 226 -14.36 18.30 -13.55
CA LYS A 226 -13.88 18.15 -14.91
C LYS A 226 -12.67 17.25 -14.99
N PHE A 227 -12.61 16.45 -16.01
CA PHE A 227 -11.46 15.62 -16.41
C PHE A 227 -11.54 15.37 -17.91
N THR A 228 -10.39 15.02 -18.50
CA THR A 228 -10.37 14.59 -19.90
C THR A 228 -10.47 13.06 -19.99
N PRO A 229 -10.91 12.51 -21.14
CA PRO A 229 -10.89 11.06 -21.36
C PRO A 229 -9.49 10.45 -21.17
N GLU A 230 -8.45 11.15 -21.59
CA GLU A 230 -7.06 10.72 -21.47
C GLU A 230 -6.62 10.63 -20.01
N GLU A 231 -6.97 11.61 -19.18
CA GLU A 231 -6.72 11.58 -17.75
C GLU A 231 -7.42 10.39 -17.07
N ALA A 232 -8.67 10.15 -17.42
CA ALA A 232 -9.44 9.02 -16.89
C ALA A 232 -8.85 7.67 -17.31
N HIS A 233 -8.44 7.51 -18.57
CA HIS A 233 -7.75 6.30 -19.05
C HIS A 233 -6.42 6.09 -18.34
N MET A 234 -5.63 7.15 -18.12
CA MET A 234 -4.37 7.05 -17.42
C MET A 234 -4.55 6.60 -15.97
N LEU A 235 -5.56 7.13 -15.26
CA LEU A 235 -5.88 6.67 -13.92
C LEU A 235 -6.39 5.23 -13.92
N ASP A 236 -7.19 4.84 -14.90
CA ASP A 236 -7.70 3.47 -15.05
C ASP A 236 -6.55 2.46 -15.21
N ILE A 237 -5.54 2.77 -16.04
CA ILE A 237 -4.32 1.95 -16.15
C ILE A 237 -3.62 1.82 -14.81
N CYS A 238 -3.47 2.91 -14.05
CA CYS A 238 -2.90 2.85 -12.70
C CYS A 238 -3.69 1.89 -11.80
N LEU A 239 -5.02 1.95 -11.83
CA LEU A 239 -5.88 1.06 -11.04
C LEU A 239 -5.72 -0.40 -11.47
N MET A 240 -5.64 -0.69 -12.78
CA MET A 240 -5.39 -2.04 -13.30
C MET A 240 -4.07 -2.61 -12.76
N LEU A 241 -2.99 -1.81 -12.78
CA LEU A 241 -1.65 -2.23 -12.35
C LEU A 241 -1.52 -2.40 -10.83
N HIS A 242 -2.34 -1.69 -10.06
CA HIS A 242 -2.33 -1.76 -8.60
C HIS A 242 -3.28 -2.81 -8.02
N ALA A 243 -4.20 -3.36 -8.82
CA ALA A 243 -5.28 -4.23 -8.37
C ALA A 243 -4.80 -5.47 -7.61
N GLU A 244 -3.65 -6.06 -8.00
CA GLU A 244 -3.11 -7.26 -7.35
C GLU A 244 -1.58 -7.34 -7.48
N HIS A 245 -0.92 -8.02 -6.53
CA HIS A 245 0.54 -8.24 -6.59
C HIS A 245 0.99 -9.46 -5.75
N GLY A 246 0.26 -10.53 -5.82
CA GLY A 246 0.60 -11.84 -5.22
C GLY A 246 0.17 -12.03 -3.77
N GLY A 247 -0.11 -13.27 -3.43
CA GLY A 247 -0.56 -13.68 -2.09
C GLY A 247 0.47 -13.43 -0.97
N GLY A 248 1.75 -13.36 -1.30
CA GLY A 248 2.84 -13.03 -0.38
C GLY A 248 3.06 -11.53 -0.17
N ASN A 249 2.29 -10.68 -0.82
CA ASN A 249 2.28 -9.25 -0.52
C ASN A 249 1.81 -9.02 0.91
N ASN A 250 2.49 -8.15 1.67
CA ASN A 250 2.24 -7.98 3.10
C ASN A 250 0.76 -7.68 3.43
N SER A 251 0.11 -6.79 2.69
CA SER A 251 -1.30 -6.46 2.90
C SER A 251 -2.24 -7.61 2.49
N THR A 252 -1.95 -8.30 1.40
CA THR A 252 -2.69 -9.49 0.98
C THR A 252 -2.54 -10.62 1.99
N PHE A 253 -1.31 -10.82 2.50
CA PHE A 253 -1.05 -11.82 3.53
C PHE A 253 -1.76 -11.50 4.85
N ALA A 254 -1.78 -10.23 5.27
CA ALA A 254 -2.55 -9.79 6.43
C ALA A 254 -4.05 -10.08 6.27
N THR A 255 -4.63 -9.81 5.09
CA THR A 255 -6.02 -10.14 4.78
C THR A 255 -6.26 -11.65 4.86
N ARG A 256 -5.36 -12.49 4.31
CA ARG A 256 -5.46 -13.96 4.41
C ARG A 256 -5.34 -14.45 5.86
N VAL A 257 -4.40 -13.91 6.64
CA VAL A 257 -4.24 -14.28 8.06
C VAL A 257 -5.52 -14.04 8.83
N LEU A 258 -6.12 -12.85 8.70
CA LEU A 258 -7.39 -12.56 9.38
C LEU A 258 -8.52 -13.44 8.84
N THR A 259 -8.62 -13.61 7.53
CA THR A 259 -9.63 -14.48 6.90
C THR A 259 -9.56 -15.91 7.44
N SER A 260 -8.35 -16.44 7.65
CA SER A 260 -8.14 -17.80 8.15
C SER A 260 -8.70 -18.06 9.56
N SER A 261 -8.96 -17.00 10.32
CA SER A 261 -9.61 -17.07 11.63
C SER A 261 -11.13 -17.12 11.55
N GLY A 262 -11.73 -16.93 10.37
CA GLY A 262 -13.18 -16.87 10.17
C GLY A 262 -13.80 -15.51 10.50
N THR A 263 -13.02 -14.42 10.58
CA THR A 263 -13.55 -13.08 10.85
C THR A 263 -14.35 -12.50 9.68
N ASP A 264 -15.07 -11.42 9.94
CA ASP A 264 -15.86 -10.68 8.96
C ASP A 264 -15.01 -10.04 7.86
N THR A 265 -15.67 -9.61 6.75
CA THR A 265 -15.01 -9.02 5.59
C THR A 265 -14.42 -7.65 5.91
N TYR A 266 -15.11 -6.83 6.70
CA TYR A 266 -14.67 -5.48 7.02
C TYR A 266 -13.37 -5.49 7.83
N SER A 267 -13.26 -6.37 8.83
CA SER A 267 -12.03 -6.58 9.61
C SER A 267 -10.88 -7.07 8.75
N ALA A 268 -11.12 -8.02 7.85
CA ALA A 268 -10.09 -8.57 6.97
C ALA A 268 -9.55 -7.51 6.00
N ILE A 269 -10.43 -6.71 5.37
CA ILE A 269 -10.04 -5.63 4.45
C ILE A 269 -9.37 -4.47 5.21
N ALA A 270 -9.88 -4.10 6.39
CA ALA A 270 -9.26 -3.07 7.23
C ALA A 270 -7.82 -3.44 7.64
N ALA A 271 -7.54 -4.73 7.89
CA ALA A 271 -6.17 -5.21 8.14
C ALA A 271 -5.26 -5.03 6.91
N GLY A 272 -5.77 -5.30 5.71
CA GLY A 272 -5.08 -5.02 4.45
C GLY A 272 -4.74 -3.53 4.32
N ILE A 273 -5.69 -2.65 4.59
CA ILE A 273 -5.50 -1.18 4.59
C ILE A 273 -4.45 -0.77 5.64
N GLY A 274 -4.54 -1.30 6.86
CA GLY A 274 -3.59 -1.02 7.93
C GLY A 274 -2.16 -1.42 7.58
N SER A 275 -2.00 -2.58 6.95
CA SER A 275 -0.71 -3.06 6.43
C SER A 275 -0.17 -2.15 5.32
N LEU A 276 -1.02 -1.75 4.37
CA LEU A 276 -0.64 -0.87 3.26
C LEU A 276 -0.27 0.54 3.76
N LYS A 277 -0.89 1.03 4.82
CA LYS A 277 -0.61 2.34 5.44
C LYS A 277 0.83 2.47 5.94
N GLY A 278 1.48 1.36 6.29
CA GLY A 278 2.83 1.37 6.86
C GLY A 278 3.87 2.02 5.94
N PRO A 279 4.78 2.89 6.46
CA PRO A 279 5.72 3.67 5.64
C PRO A 279 6.70 2.80 4.83
N LYS A 280 6.96 1.59 5.28
CA LYS A 280 7.79 0.62 4.55
C LYS A 280 7.08 -0.03 3.36
N ARG A 281 5.80 0.28 3.14
CA ARG A 281 4.97 -0.39 2.13
C ARG A 281 4.23 0.60 1.22
N GLY A 282 3.28 1.36 1.75
CA GLY A 282 2.40 2.23 0.97
C GLY A 282 2.91 3.65 0.80
N GLY A 283 3.92 4.05 1.56
CA GLY A 283 4.52 5.39 1.46
C GLY A 283 5.67 5.48 0.45
N ALA A 284 5.94 4.44 -0.34
CA ALA A 284 7.12 4.40 -1.21
C ALA A 284 7.05 5.45 -2.32
N ASN A 285 5.89 5.68 -2.93
CA ASN A 285 5.72 6.71 -3.95
C ASN A 285 5.80 8.15 -3.37
N ILE A 286 5.34 8.38 -2.14
CA ILE A 286 5.55 9.64 -1.43
C ILE A 286 7.04 9.85 -1.16
N LYS A 287 7.76 8.79 -0.75
CA LYS A 287 9.20 8.84 -0.55
C LYS A 287 9.98 9.11 -1.83
N VAL A 288 9.50 8.62 -2.98
CA VAL A 288 10.06 9.00 -4.30
C VAL A 288 9.86 10.49 -4.54
N ALA A 289 8.66 11.02 -4.30
CA ALA A 289 8.38 12.44 -4.49
C ALA A 289 9.28 13.31 -3.57
N GLU A 290 9.40 12.97 -2.28
CA GLU A 290 10.31 13.65 -1.36
C GLU A 290 11.77 13.58 -1.84
N MET A 291 12.24 12.43 -2.32
CA MET A 291 13.60 12.26 -2.86
C MET A 291 13.82 13.13 -4.10
N VAL A 292 12.85 13.20 -4.99
CA VAL A 292 12.89 14.07 -6.17
C VAL A 292 13.04 15.54 -5.75
N GLU A 293 12.29 15.99 -4.74
CA GLU A 293 12.41 17.35 -4.23
C GLU A 293 13.79 17.62 -3.58
N TYR A 294 14.38 16.65 -2.86
CA TYR A 294 15.75 16.78 -2.35
C TYR A 294 16.76 16.92 -3.49
N ILE A 295 16.61 16.16 -4.59
CA ILE A 295 17.51 16.28 -5.74
C ILE A 295 17.34 17.65 -6.40
N LYS A 296 16.10 18.11 -6.66
CA LYS A 296 15.81 19.43 -7.23
C LYS A 296 16.41 20.58 -6.43
N GLN A 297 16.48 20.46 -5.11
CA GLN A 297 17.08 21.47 -4.23
C GLN A 297 18.61 21.37 -4.15
N GLY A 298 19.16 20.22 -4.49
CA GLY A 298 20.58 19.92 -4.29
C GLY A 298 21.44 19.94 -5.55
N VAL A 299 20.85 20.10 -6.74
CA VAL A 299 21.55 20.21 -8.03
C VAL A 299 21.09 21.46 -8.77
N GLU A 300 21.95 22.01 -9.62
CA GLU A 300 21.63 23.20 -10.42
C GLU A 300 20.79 22.82 -11.66
N ASP A 301 21.11 21.69 -12.28
CA ASP A 301 20.39 21.15 -13.43
C ASP A 301 20.02 19.69 -13.19
N ILE A 302 18.73 19.40 -13.02
CA ILE A 302 18.19 18.06 -12.78
C ILE A 302 18.23 17.16 -14.03
N THR A 303 18.58 17.71 -15.18
CA THR A 303 18.75 16.97 -16.45
C THR A 303 20.23 16.62 -16.73
N ASP A 304 21.15 17.16 -15.93
CA ASP A 304 22.57 16.86 -15.99
C ASP A 304 22.88 15.53 -15.28
N ALA A 305 23.31 14.54 -16.05
CA ALA A 305 23.57 13.19 -15.55
C ALA A 305 24.68 13.14 -14.48
N ASP A 306 25.73 13.98 -14.61
CA ASP A 306 26.86 13.98 -13.69
C ASP A 306 26.47 14.59 -12.33
N GLN A 307 25.73 15.72 -12.33
CA GLN A 307 25.21 16.33 -11.11
C GLN A 307 24.25 15.40 -10.37
N VAL A 308 23.33 14.77 -11.10
CA VAL A 308 22.40 13.79 -10.53
C VAL A 308 23.13 12.59 -9.96
N ALA A 309 24.12 12.03 -10.69
CA ALA A 309 24.94 10.91 -10.21
C ALA A 309 25.66 11.24 -8.90
N ASP A 310 26.26 12.41 -8.81
CA ASP A 310 26.97 12.85 -7.60
C ASP A 310 26.02 13.03 -6.42
N PHE A 311 24.81 13.54 -6.66
CA PHE A 311 23.81 13.68 -5.60
C PHE A 311 23.28 12.33 -5.13
N LEU A 312 23.04 11.37 -6.05
CA LEU A 312 22.65 9.99 -5.71
C LEU A 312 23.74 9.29 -4.88
N LYS A 313 25.03 9.52 -5.18
CA LYS A 313 26.14 9.04 -4.33
C LYS A 313 26.09 9.59 -2.91
N LYS A 314 25.76 10.89 -2.75
CA LYS A 314 25.56 11.50 -1.41
C LYS A 314 24.39 10.88 -0.65
N ILE A 315 23.25 10.64 -1.32
CA ILE A 315 22.11 9.93 -0.69
C ILE A 315 22.54 8.54 -0.21
N LEU A 316 23.21 7.75 -1.05
CA LEU A 316 23.65 6.39 -0.68
C LEU A 316 24.66 6.37 0.47
N LYS A 317 25.48 7.41 0.61
CA LYS A 317 26.40 7.62 1.72
C LYS A 317 25.73 8.21 2.96
N LYS A 318 24.44 8.52 2.93
CA LYS A 318 23.66 9.18 3.99
C LYS A 318 24.07 10.62 4.27
N GLU A 319 24.67 11.28 3.30
CA GLU A 319 25.15 12.65 3.36
C GLU A 319 24.09 13.65 2.82
N ALA A 320 23.05 13.15 2.16
CA ALA A 320 21.94 13.94 1.62
C ALA A 320 20.61 13.19 1.71
N GLY A 321 19.52 13.88 1.37
CA GLY A 321 18.16 13.34 1.41
C GLY A 321 17.67 13.16 2.85
N ASP A 322 16.94 12.10 3.12
CA ASP A 322 16.41 11.78 4.46
C ASP A 322 17.39 11.02 5.38
N GLY A 323 18.65 10.85 4.94
CA GLY A 323 19.68 10.14 5.70
C GLY A 323 19.52 8.61 5.75
N SER A 324 18.53 8.03 5.06
CA SER A 324 18.29 6.58 5.02
C SER A 324 19.37 5.81 4.25
N GLY A 325 19.98 6.44 3.24
CA GLY A 325 20.89 5.80 2.29
C GLY A 325 20.17 4.95 1.27
N LEU A 326 18.89 5.23 1.00
CA LEU A 326 18.05 4.51 0.03
C LEU A 326 17.71 5.41 -1.16
N ILE A 327 17.76 4.83 -2.36
CA ILE A 327 17.15 5.42 -3.55
C ILE A 327 15.77 4.82 -3.69
N TYR A 328 14.76 5.61 -3.36
CA TYR A 328 13.37 5.18 -3.39
C TYR A 328 12.90 4.97 -4.83
N GLY A 329 11.98 4.04 -5.05
CA GLY A 329 11.56 3.64 -6.38
C GLY A 329 12.49 2.67 -7.09
N MET A 330 13.67 2.37 -6.51
CA MET A 330 14.64 1.42 -7.06
C MET A 330 14.69 0.13 -6.24
N GLY A 331 14.67 -1.01 -6.95
CA GLY A 331 14.70 -2.35 -6.36
C GLY A 331 13.33 -2.92 -6.01
N HIS A 332 13.22 -4.24 -6.07
CA HIS A 332 12.02 -4.99 -5.76
C HIS A 332 12.37 -6.35 -5.13
N ALA A 333 11.46 -6.89 -4.32
CA ALA A 333 11.67 -8.17 -3.64
C ALA A 333 11.70 -9.39 -4.58
N VAL A 334 11.07 -9.28 -5.77
CA VAL A 334 10.95 -10.34 -6.77
C VAL A 334 11.59 -9.93 -8.10
N TYR A 335 11.20 -8.77 -8.63
CA TYR A 335 11.72 -8.29 -9.92
C TYR A 335 13.18 -7.87 -9.82
N THR A 336 13.95 -8.21 -10.84
CA THR A 336 15.38 -7.88 -10.95
C THR A 336 15.70 -7.12 -12.23
N LEU A 337 15.27 -7.61 -13.39
CA LEU A 337 15.54 -6.97 -14.69
C LEU A 337 14.52 -5.86 -15.00
N SER A 338 13.24 -6.11 -14.76
CA SER A 338 12.17 -5.13 -15.00
C SER A 338 10.98 -5.39 -14.09
N ASP A 339 10.24 -4.33 -13.71
CA ASP A 339 8.89 -4.40 -13.16
C ASP A 339 7.90 -4.04 -14.28
N PRO A 340 7.02 -4.93 -14.73
CA PRO A 340 6.13 -4.67 -15.86
C PRO A 340 5.22 -3.46 -15.63
N ARG A 341 4.89 -3.15 -14.37
CA ARG A 341 4.09 -2.00 -14.00
C ARG A 341 4.86 -0.69 -14.22
N ALA A 342 6.14 -0.66 -13.79
CA ALA A 342 7.01 0.48 -14.00
C ALA A 342 7.24 0.73 -15.49
N VAL A 343 7.44 -0.33 -16.29
CA VAL A 343 7.60 -0.22 -17.74
C VAL A 343 6.37 0.40 -18.41
N ILE A 344 5.16 -0.06 -18.05
CA ILE A 344 3.91 0.48 -18.59
C ILE A 344 3.76 1.94 -18.17
N LEU A 345 3.86 2.25 -16.87
CA LEU A 345 3.70 3.62 -16.39
C LEU A 345 4.73 4.57 -16.97
N LYS A 346 5.99 4.14 -17.13
CA LYS A 346 7.05 4.93 -17.76
C LYS A 346 6.66 5.35 -19.19
N SER A 347 6.13 4.41 -19.99
CA SER A 347 5.74 4.69 -21.37
C SER A 347 4.62 5.73 -21.47
N HIS A 348 3.65 5.67 -20.55
CA HIS A 348 2.54 6.64 -20.47
C HIS A 348 3.01 7.97 -19.90
N ALA A 349 3.79 7.96 -18.80
CA ALA A 349 4.32 9.16 -18.18
C ALA A 349 5.15 9.99 -19.19
N ARG A 350 5.95 9.33 -20.05
CA ARG A 350 6.69 10.00 -21.11
C ARG A 350 5.78 10.82 -22.02
N LYS A 351 4.72 10.18 -22.55
CA LYS A 351 3.77 10.85 -23.45
C LYS A 351 3.02 12.01 -22.78
N PHE A 352 2.62 11.81 -21.51
CA PHE A 352 1.88 12.81 -20.78
C PHE A 352 2.73 13.98 -20.28
N SER A 353 4.04 13.78 -20.07
CA SER A 353 4.95 14.84 -19.62
C SER A 353 5.51 15.69 -20.76
N GLU A 354 5.49 15.21 -22.01
CA GLU A 354 6.01 15.93 -23.17
C GLU A 354 5.38 17.32 -23.31
N ASN A 355 6.22 18.36 -23.43
CA ASN A 355 5.82 19.76 -23.52
C ASN A 355 5.02 20.29 -22.29
N THR A 356 5.16 19.67 -21.13
CA THR A 356 4.60 20.14 -19.86
C THR A 356 5.70 20.57 -18.90
N GLU A 357 5.34 21.20 -17.79
CA GLU A 357 6.26 21.52 -16.67
C GLU A 357 6.88 20.30 -16.00
N PHE A 358 6.38 19.10 -16.27
CA PHE A 358 6.85 17.84 -15.70
C PHE A 358 7.85 17.08 -16.57
N GLU A 359 8.18 17.60 -17.76
CA GLU A 359 9.10 16.93 -18.71
C GLU A 359 10.50 16.72 -18.09
N ASP A 360 11.03 17.72 -17.42
CA ASP A 360 12.35 17.61 -16.78
C ASP A 360 12.33 16.70 -15.54
N GLU A 361 11.21 16.65 -14.79
CA GLU A 361 11.03 15.66 -13.71
C GLU A 361 11.00 14.24 -14.27
N PHE A 362 10.34 14.02 -15.41
CA PHE A 362 10.37 12.72 -16.08
C PHE A 362 11.80 12.31 -16.48
N LYS A 363 12.57 13.21 -17.08
CA LYS A 363 13.99 12.98 -17.44
C LYS A 363 14.82 12.63 -16.19
N LEU A 364 14.60 13.34 -15.09
CA LEU A 364 15.25 13.03 -13.81
C LEU A 364 14.94 11.61 -13.34
N LEU A 365 13.68 11.15 -13.42
CA LEU A 365 13.33 9.76 -13.06
C LEU A 365 14.04 8.74 -13.97
N GLU A 366 14.20 9.02 -15.27
CA GLU A 366 14.97 8.17 -16.18
C GLU A 366 16.47 8.14 -15.80
N LEU A 367 17.04 9.29 -15.39
CA LEU A 367 18.41 9.33 -14.89
C LEU A 367 18.57 8.52 -13.60
N ILE A 368 17.64 8.66 -12.65
CA ILE A 368 17.66 7.87 -11.41
C ILE A 368 17.61 6.37 -11.73
N GLU A 369 16.71 5.93 -12.63
CA GLU A 369 16.59 4.53 -13.05
C GLU A 369 17.89 3.99 -13.65
N THR A 370 18.53 4.79 -14.51
CA THR A 370 19.71 4.38 -15.28
C THR A 370 20.99 4.41 -14.43
N LEU A 371 21.17 5.48 -13.64
CA LEU A 371 22.40 5.72 -12.88
C LEU A 371 22.48 4.89 -11.59
N THR A 372 21.36 4.63 -10.93
CA THR A 372 21.36 3.95 -9.62
C THR A 372 22.05 2.58 -9.64
N PRO A 373 21.78 1.66 -10.61
CA PRO A 373 22.47 0.38 -10.67
C PRO A 373 23.98 0.52 -10.89
N GLN A 374 24.41 1.49 -11.70
CA GLN A 374 25.82 1.76 -12.00
C GLN A 374 26.55 2.25 -10.75
N ILE A 375 25.98 3.25 -10.05
CA ILE A 375 26.55 3.81 -8.82
C ILE A 375 26.64 2.75 -7.71
N LEU A 376 25.63 1.90 -7.58
CA LEU A 376 25.67 0.82 -6.59
C LEU A 376 26.73 -0.22 -6.90
N ALA A 377 26.93 -0.56 -8.17
CA ALA A 377 28.02 -1.45 -8.60
C ALA A 377 29.41 -0.84 -8.28
N GLU A 378 29.59 0.45 -8.54
CA GLU A 378 30.82 1.16 -8.18
C GLU A 378 31.10 1.17 -6.66
N LEU A 379 30.09 1.50 -5.86
CA LEU A 379 30.24 1.66 -4.41
C LEU A 379 30.38 0.34 -3.65
N ARG A 380 29.73 -0.73 -4.10
CA ARG A 380 29.68 -2.02 -3.39
C ARG A 380 30.56 -3.10 -3.98
N GLY A 381 31.10 -2.89 -5.17
CA GLY A 381 31.82 -3.93 -5.93
C GLY A 381 30.94 -5.11 -6.34
N ASP A 382 29.62 -4.95 -6.23
CA ASP A 382 28.62 -6.00 -6.48
C ASP A 382 27.77 -5.61 -7.71
N LYS A 383 27.75 -6.47 -8.72
CA LYS A 383 26.93 -6.29 -9.94
C LYS A 383 25.47 -6.74 -9.71
N LYS A 384 24.91 -6.45 -8.54
CA LYS A 384 23.52 -6.79 -8.28
C LYS A 384 22.60 -6.06 -9.25
N VAL A 385 21.94 -6.80 -10.12
CA VAL A 385 20.95 -6.24 -11.04
C VAL A 385 19.76 -5.72 -10.24
N MET A 386 19.34 -4.50 -10.54
CA MET A 386 18.26 -3.79 -9.87
C MET A 386 17.44 -3.03 -10.89
N CYS A 387 16.14 -3.09 -10.81
CA CYS A 387 15.23 -2.33 -11.68
C CYS A 387 14.41 -1.30 -10.89
N ALA A 388 13.85 -0.34 -11.60
CA ALA A 388 12.79 0.51 -11.09
C ALA A 388 11.57 -0.33 -10.69
N ASN A 389 10.90 0.05 -9.61
CA ASN A 389 9.60 -0.50 -9.24
C ASN A 389 8.48 0.50 -9.61
N VAL A 390 7.23 0.07 -9.43
CA VAL A 390 6.06 0.88 -9.81
C VAL A 390 6.03 2.27 -9.16
N ASP A 391 6.59 2.41 -7.96
CA ASP A 391 6.54 3.65 -7.19
C ASP A 391 7.42 4.76 -7.80
N LEU A 392 8.44 4.42 -8.60
CA LEU A 392 9.30 5.42 -9.26
C LEU A 392 8.51 6.35 -10.18
N TYR A 393 7.58 5.80 -10.96
CA TYR A 393 6.82 6.56 -11.96
C TYR A 393 5.38 6.90 -11.54
N SER A 394 4.78 6.14 -10.59
CA SER A 394 3.38 6.36 -10.21
C SER A 394 3.14 7.73 -9.59
N GLY A 395 4.08 8.24 -8.81
CA GLY A 395 3.98 9.58 -8.21
C GLY A 395 3.93 10.69 -9.27
N LEU A 396 4.78 10.61 -10.29
CA LEU A 396 4.75 11.57 -11.41
C LEU A 396 3.43 11.48 -12.18
N VAL A 397 2.94 10.27 -12.47
CA VAL A 397 1.65 10.09 -13.14
C VAL A 397 0.53 10.77 -12.34
N TYR A 398 0.51 10.61 -11.04
CA TYR A 398 -0.50 11.25 -10.19
C TYR A 398 -0.36 12.78 -10.18
N LYS A 399 0.86 13.32 -10.19
CA LYS A 399 1.10 14.77 -10.34
C LYS A 399 0.57 15.29 -11.67
N LEU A 400 0.85 14.58 -12.78
CA LEU A 400 0.33 14.91 -14.12
C LEU A 400 -1.20 14.92 -14.18
N LEU A 401 -1.86 14.09 -13.38
CA LEU A 401 -3.32 14.06 -13.24
C LEU A 401 -3.85 15.08 -12.22
N GLY A 402 -3.00 15.91 -11.63
CA GLY A 402 -3.38 16.86 -10.58
C GLY A 402 -3.94 16.17 -9.31
N ILE A 403 -3.56 14.93 -9.06
CA ILE A 403 -3.95 14.18 -7.87
C ILE A 403 -3.03 14.57 -6.71
N PRO A 404 -3.57 14.99 -5.57
CA PRO A 404 -2.74 15.40 -4.42
C PRO A 404 -2.03 14.21 -3.78
N GLU A 405 -0.85 14.45 -3.21
CA GLU A 405 -0.01 13.41 -2.57
C GLU A 405 -0.73 12.65 -1.45
N ASP A 406 -1.67 13.30 -0.78
CA ASP A 406 -2.54 12.68 0.22
C ASP A 406 -3.30 11.45 -0.28
N LEU A 407 -3.51 11.37 -1.58
CA LEU A 407 -4.27 10.29 -2.24
C LEU A 407 -3.39 9.24 -2.91
N PHE A 408 -2.07 9.39 -2.95
CA PHE A 408 -1.17 8.44 -3.61
C PHE A 408 -1.31 7.02 -3.04
N THR A 409 -1.15 6.87 -1.73
CA THR A 409 -1.36 5.56 -1.07
C THR A 409 -2.83 5.13 -1.04
N PRO A 410 -3.81 6.01 -0.76
CA PRO A 410 -5.24 5.66 -0.86
C PRO A 410 -5.67 5.10 -2.21
N LEU A 411 -5.14 5.57 -3.33
CA LEU A 411 -5.42 5.02 -4.66
C LEU A 411 -4.98 3.56 -4.83
N PHE A 412 -3.87 3.16 -4.19
CA PHE A 412 -3.52 1.75 -4.10
C PHE A 412 -4.61 0.93 -3.39
N THR A 413 -5.22 1.48 -2.34
CA THR A 413 -6.33 0.80 -1.65
C THR A 413 -7.53 0.65 -2.57
N VAL A 414 -7.90 1.71 -3.30
CA VAL A 414 -9.01 1.68 -4.27
C VAL A 414 -8.85 0.52 -5.25
N ALA A 415 -7.67 0.35 -5.79
CA ALA A 415 -7.40 -0.74 -6.73
C ALA A 415 -7.26 -2.10 -6.03
N ARG A 416 -6.49 -2.15 -4.93
CA ARG A 416 -6.05 -3.40 -4.30
C ARG A 416 -7.17 -4.13 -3.57
N VAL A 417 -8.26 -3.47 -3.23
CA VAL A 417 -9.43 -4.13 -2.63
C VAL A 417 -9.98 -5.27 -3.52
N ALA A 418 -9.87 -5.17 -4.83
CA ALA A 418 -10.23 -6.25 -5.75
C ALA A 418 -9.40 -7.52 -5.49
N GLY A 419 -8.07 -7.37 -5.40
CA GLY A 419 -7.15 -8.46 -5.08
C GLY A 419 -7.36 -9.00 -3.67
N TRP A 420 -7.51 -8.16 -2.66
CA TRP A 420 -7.79 -8.62 -1.29
C TRP A 420 -9.08 -9.41 -1.20
N SER A 421 -10.13 -8.95 -1.84
CA SER A 421 -11.43 -9.65 -1.87
C SER A 421 -11.32 -11.01 -2.55
N ALA A 422 -10.61 -11.09 -3.68
CA ALA A 422 -10.35 -12.35 -4.36
C ALA A 422 -9.59 -13.33 -3.46
N HIS A 423 -8.51 -12.86 -2.79
CA HIS A 423 -7.73 -13.68 -1.87
C HIS A 423 -8.53 -14.10 -0.63
N ARG A 424 -9.43 -13.27 -0.12
CA ARG A 424 -10.33 -13.62 0.96
C ARG A 424 -11.27 -14.76 0.54
N MET A 425 -11.91 -14.65 -0.62
CA MET A 425 -12.79 -15.71 -1.13
C MET A 425 -12.02 -17.00 -1.38
N GLU A 426 -10.82 -16.93 -1.97
CA GLU A 426 -9.99 -18.12 -2.19
C GLU A 426 -9.63 -18.81 -0.88
N GLU A 427 -9.27 -18.06 0.16
CA GLU A 427 -8.95 -18.60 1.50
C GLU A 427 -10.14 -19.33 2.11
N LEU A 428 -11.35 -18.74 2.04
CA LEU A 428 -12.58 -19.36 2.55
C LEU A 428 -12.97 -20.61 1.75
N MET A 429 -12.85 -20.57 0.41
CA MET A 429 -13.19 -21.69 -0.47
C MET A 429 -12.21 -22.87 -0.38
N THR A 430 -10.96 -22.60 -0.02
CA THR A 430 -9.92 -23.64 0.10
C THR A 430 -10.09 -24.47 1.38
N GLY A 431 -10.92 -24.01 2.32
CA GLY A 431 -11.11 -24.70 3.62
C GLY A 431 -9.86 -24.66 4.50
N GLY A 432 -9.17 -23.52 4.47
CA GLY A 432 -7.87 -23.31 5.11
C GLY A 432 -7.86 -23.56 6.62
N ARG A 433 -6.69 -23.94 7.12
CA ARG A 433 -6.42 -23.94 8.56
C ARG A 433 -6.05 -22.52 8.99
N ILE A 434 -6.30 -22.18 10.26
CA ILE A 434 -5.81 -20.92 10.85
C ILE A 434 -4.30 -20.80 10.59
N ILE A 435 -3.87 -19.71 9.99
CA ILE A 435 -2.46 -19.39 9.73
C ILE A 435 -1.81 -19.08 11.07
N ARG A 436 -1.02 -20.03 11.57
CA ARG A 436 -0.42 -19.98 12.91
C ARG A 436 1.05 -20.42 12.86
N PRO A 437 1.96 -19.50 12.54
CA PRO A 437 3.39 -19.80 12.55
C PRO A 437 3.90 -20.10 13.96
N ALA A 438 4.95 -20.91 14.08
CA ALA A 438 5.61 -21.19 15.33
C ALA A 438 6.54 -20.04 15.75
N TYR A 439 6.57 -19.74 17.05
CA TYR A 439 7.53 -18.84 17.68
C TYR A 439 8.32 -19.56 18.75
N LYS A 440 9.65 -19.41 18.72
CA LYS A 440 10.55 -19.97 19.74
C LYS A 440 10.72 -18.96 20.87
N SER A 441 10.32 -19.34 22.09
CA SER A 441 10.66 -18.55 23.29
C SER A 441 12.16 -18.66 23.58
N VAL A 442 12.78 -17.52 23.79
CA VAL A 442 14.22 -17.38 24.17
C VAL A 442 14.39 -16.84 25.59
N CYS A 443 13.30 -16.68 26.33
CA CYS A 443 13.36 -16.34 27.74
C CYS A 443 13.74 -17.57 28.59
N ALA A 444 14.63 -17.40 29.55
CA ALA A 444 14.88 -18.41 30.58
C ALA A 444 13.64 -18.58 31.46
N GLN A 445 13.40 -19.82 31.90
CA GLN A 445 12.36 -20.07 32.89
C GLN A 445 12.76 -19.39 34.23
N ARG A 446 11.79 -18.78 34.89
CA ARG A 446 11.95 -18.11 36.17
C ARG A 446 10.83 -18.52 37.09
N ASN A 447 11.15 -18.62 38.40
CA ASN A 447 10.10 -18.82 39.40
C ASN A 447 9.35 -17.51 39.67
N TYR A 448 8.09 -17.63 39.99
CA TYR A 448 7.32 -16.47 40.49
C TYR A 448 7.81 -16.10 41.90
N VAL A 449 8.13 -14.84 42.09
CA VAL A 449 8.49 -14.26 43.39
C VAL A 449 7.32 -13.40 43.87
N LYS A 450 6.89 -13.54 45.13
CA LYS A 450 5.80 -12.73 45.70
C LYS A 450 6.17 -11.25 45.69
N LEU A 451 5.19 -10.38 45.61
CA LEU A 451 5.44 -8.94 45.42
C LEU A 451 6.36 -8.36 46.51
N ASP A 452 6.07 -8.70 47.78
CA ASP A 452 6.82 -8.19 48.93
C ASP A 452 8.25 -8.76 49.08
N GLU A 453 8.56 -9.83 48.32
CA GLU A 453 9.87 -10.48 48.30
C GLU A 453 10.73 -9.98 47.14
N ARG A 454 10.20 -9.10 46.29
CA ARG A 454 10.94 -8.57 45.13
C ARG A 454 11.88 -7.47 45.57
N LEU A 455 13.14 -7.63 45.24
CA LEU A 455 14.13 -6.58 45.44
C LEU A 455 13.96 -5.51 44.36
N ASP A 456 13.91 -4.24 44.81
CA ASP A 456 13.91 -3.11 43.91
C ASP A 456 15.35 -2.88 43.40
N ASN A 457 15.69 -3.50 42.29
CA ASN A 457 16.99 -3.34 41.63
C ASN A 457 17.07 -2.12 40.72
N TYR A 458 16.21 -1.12 40.99
CA TYR A 458 16.08 0.06 40.15
C TYR A 458 17.13 1.11 40.53
N PRO A 459 17.94 1.63 39.60
CA PRO A 459 18.87 2.73 39.85
C PRO A 459 18.18 4.10 39.78
N GLY A 460 16.90 4.21 40.07
CA GLY A 460 16.12 5.45 40.09
C GLY A 460 14.74 5.25 40.73
N GLU A 461 14.30 6.20 41.52
CA GLU A 461 12.95 6.22 42.06
C GLU A 461 11.94 6.36 40.91
N LEU A 462 10.99 5.42 40.78
CA LEU A 462 9.78 5.60 39.98
C LEU A 462 8.97 6.75 40.62
N ARG A 463 9.14 7.96 40.10
CA ARG A 463 8.40 9.15 40.56
C ARG A 463 7.06 9.23 39.85
N TYR A 464 6.15 8.28 40.10
CA TYR A 464 4.74 8.45 39.79
C TYR A 464 3.97 8.47 41.09
N ILE A 465 3.51 9.64 41.48
CA ILE A 465 2.53 9.83 42.53
C ILE A 465 1.19 9.97 41.82
N PRO A 466 0.25 8.99 41.97
CA PRO A 466 -1.10 9.14 41.45
C PRO A 466 -1.71 10.42 42.02
N SER A 467 -2.37 11.20 41.17
CA SER A 467 -3.06 12.43 41.59
C SER A 467 -4.37 12.13 42.32
N ASP A 468 -4.30 11.48 43.46
CA ASP A 468 -5.44 11.27 44.35
C ASP A 468 -5.67 12.43 45.34
N GLU A 469 -4.98 13.56 45.12
CA GLU A 469 -5.19 14.78 45.94
C GLU A 469 -6.07 15.82 45.24
N HIS A 470 -7.17 15.42 44.63
CA HIS A 470 -8.28 16.32 44.33
C HIS A 470 -9.60 15.59 44.60
N ALA A 471 -9.84 15.30 45.87
CA ALA A 471 -11.18 15.06 46.44
C ALA A 471 -11.65 16.31 47.19
#